data_66388d99a1ac522cb5a2548d93c7494e
#
_entry.id   66388d99a1ac522cb5a2548d93c7494e
#
_cell.length_a   1.000
_cell.length_b   1.000
_cell.length_c   1.000
_cell.angle_alpha   90.00
_cell.angle_beta   90.00
_cell.angle_gamma   90.00
#
_symmetry.space_group_name_H-M   'P 1'
#
loop_
_entity.id
_entity.type
_entity.pdbx_description
1 polymer ?
#
loop_
_entity_poly.entity_id
_entity_poly.type
_entity_poly.pdbx_seq_one_letter_code
_entity_poly.pdbx_strand_id
1 'polypeptide(L)'
;MLRDVVQQELNDKDVQGLKHFKRLLPLLRRLRDSGCERDRAGNRRLYMDEYCELVILALLNPMINSLRTLQKTIGLDHVANTLGIRRFSLGSFSESPRVFEPQRLKAVIDELAKELRPLSKDPRLSELKDVLTLVDSTILAALTRLARAAVGAEARYNTSRDGLARYAWRLHTQFDLDTFAPHRIDRTGARNAGANREHNVLRAGLEAERCYIGDGGYADRSLFADVVARGSSYVIRMREDSVFTVLEERELSQEALDAGIVRDAIVTLGPPGAAALNHPVRIVVIQVKPHPRRTRRDAKKQSDVIVVATCLLDLPPELVTLIYSKRYTIELFFRFLKELLGMRHLLSQRQEGIDIQVYCAVIICMLINLTTAKRPDKYTLLMVHWYQLGVASEQELIDHLNQPDNRGTKLRAKEELWKKLGY
;
A
#
# COMPACT_ATOMS: atom_id res chain seq x y z
N MET A 1 -31.06 1.53 12.86
CA MET A 1 -31.53 1.65 11.47
C MET A 1 -30.31 1.89 10.59
N LEU A 2 -29.72 0.82 10.13
CA LEU A 2 -28.65 0.86 9.09
C LEU A 2 -29.36 1.21 7.78
N ARG A 3 -29.20 2.43 7.33
CA ARG A 3 -29.67 2.84 6.00
C ARG A 3 -28.87 2.06 4.96
N ASP A 4 -29.58 1.28 4.16
CA ASP A 4 -29.07 0.61 2.97
C ASP A 4 -28.27 1.61 2.15
N VAL A 5 -26.96 1.37 2.07
CA VAL A 5 -26.09 2.07 1.12
C VAL A 5 -26.43 1.47 -0.24
N VAL A 6 -27.36 2.10 -0.94
CA VAL A 6 -27.63 1.80 -2.35
C VAL A 6 -26.30 2.00 -3.09
N GLN A 7 -25.66 0.91 -3.48
CA GLN A 7 -24.57 0.94 -4.45
C GLN A 7 -25.17 1.58 -5.72
N GLN A 8 -24.74 2.78 -6.04
CA GLN A 8 -25.16 3.43 -7.28
C GLN A 8 -24.54 2.64 -8.43
N GLU A 9 -25.35 1.96 -9.21
CA GLU A 9 -24.90 1.24 -10.41
C GLU A 9 -24.21 2.22 -11.36
N LEU A 10 -23.03 1.83 -11.83
CA LEU A 10 -22.28 2.59 -12.83
C LEU A 10 -22.97 2.42 -14.19
N ASN A 11 -23.03 3.50 -14.94
CA ASN A 11 -23.60 3.56 -16.28
C ASN A 11 -22.56 4.09 -17.28
N ASP A 12 -22.91 4.05 -18.58
CA ASP A 12 -22.05 4.46 -19.69
C ASP A 12 -21.40 5.84 -19.47
N LYS A 13 -22.15 6.81 -18.93
CA LYS A 13 -21.64 8.17 -18.67
C LYS A 13 -20.61 8.20 -17.55
N ASP A 14 -20.64 7.25 -16.64
CA ASP A 14 -19.68 7.13 -15.55
C ASP A 14 -18.36 6.51 -16.03
N VAL A 15 -18.41 5.64 -17.04
CA VAL A 15 -17.24 4.96 -17.64
C VAL A 15 -16.60 5.81 -18.73
N GLN A 16 -17.38 6.50 -19.58
CA GLN A 16 -16.93 7.38 -20.68
C GLN A 16 -16.05 8.57 -20.29
N GLY A 17 -15.47 8.57 -19.18
CA GLY A 17 -14.52 9.60 -18.77
C GLY A 17 -14.03 9.35 -17.38
N LEU A 18 -14.24 8.11 -16.86
CA LEU A 18 -13.94 7.83 -15.47
C LEU A 18 -14.46 8.98 -14.61
N LYS A 19 -15.72 9.02 -14.23
CA LYS A 19 -16.39 10.14 -13.51
C LYS A 19 -15.51 10.72 -12.39
N HIS A 20 -14.78 9.85 -11.68
CA HIS A 20 -13.82 10.25 -10.67
C HIS A 20 -12.51 10.79 -11.26
N PHE A 21 -12.12 10.42 -12.48
CA PHE A 21 -11.01 11.07 -13.16
C PHE A 21 -11.31 12.54 -13.43
N LYS A 22 -12.55 12.86 -13.82
CA LYS A 22 -13.01 14.27 -13.94
C LYS A 22 -12.97 15.01 -12.59
N ARG A 23 -13.23 14.33 -11.46
CA ARG A 23 -13.05 14.91 -10.12
C ARG A 23 -11.59 15.14 -9.77
N LEU A 24 -10.69 14.31 -10.28
CA LEU A 24 -9.25 14.45 -10.06
C LEU A 24 -8.68 15.68 -10.75
N LEU A 25 -9.16 16.03 -11.94
CA LEU A 25 -8.64 17.17 -12.71
C LEU A 25 -8.61 18.48 -11.91
N PRO A 26 -9.67 18.89 -11.18
CA PRO A 26 -9.62 20.08 -10.34
C PRO A 26 -8.58 19.99 -9.22
N LEU A 27 -8.37 18.81 -8.64
CA LEU A 27 -7.35 18.59 -7.61
C LEU A 27 -5.94 18.71 -8.18
N LEU A 28 -5.70 18.13 -9.37
CA LEU A 28 -4.42 18.26 -10.06
C LEU A 28 -4.16 19.69 -10.54
N ARG A 29 -5.17 20.40 -11.06
CA ARG A 29 -5.03 21.78 -11.55
C ARG A 29 -4.50 22.74 -10.48
N ARG A 30 -4.78 22.48 -9.21
CA ARG A 30 -4.19 23.25 -8.08
C ARG A 30 -2.67 23.10 -8.00
N LEU A 31 -2.11 22.03 -8.58
CA LEU A 31 -0.67 21.79 -8.64
C LEU A 31 0.01 22.56 -9.78
N ARG A 32 -0.74 23.26 -10.64
CA ARG A 32 -0.19 23.97 -11.78
C ARG A 32 0.91 24.95 -11.40
N ASP A 33 0.58 25.86 -10.51
CA ASP A 33 1.51 26.89 -10.04
C ASP A 33 2.26 26.42 -8.79
N SER A 34 1.56 25.94 -7.76
CA SER A 34 2.15 25.51 -6.50
C SER A 34 3.14 24.35 -6.66
N GLY A 35 2.91 23.45 -7.62
CA GLY A 35 3.82 22.35 -7.92
C GLY A 35 5.06 22.76 -8.71
N CYS A 36 5.13 23.99 -9.19
CA CYS A 36 6.20 24.52 -10.05
C CYS A 36 6.98 25.68 -9.41
N GLU A 37 6.87 25.93 -8.11
CA GLU A 37 7.50 27.06 -7.41
C GLU A 37 9.03 27.10 -7.56
N ARG A 38 9.68 25.96 -7.81
CA ARG A 38 11.11 25.88 -8.08
C ARG A 38 11.52 26.38 -9.47
N ASP A 39 10.57 26.67 -10.36
CA ASP A 39 10.85 27.17 -11.70
C ASP A 39 11.20 28.64 -11.69
N ARG A 40 12.49 28.96 -11.64
CA ARG A 40 13.00 30.33 -11.67
C ARG A 40 12.96 30.98 -13.06
N ALA A 41 12.93 30.19 -14.14
CA ALA A 41 13.03 30.69 -15.50
C ALA A 41 11.69 31.17 -16.07
N GLY A 42 10.57 30.69 -15.54
CA GLY A 42 9.21 31.11 -15.93
C GLY A 42 8.83 30.85 -17.41
N ASN A 43 9.63 30.12 -18.18
CA ASN A 43 9.42 29.84 -19.60
C ASN A 43 8.87 28.43 -19.88
N ARG A 44 8.27 27.83 -18.89
CA ARG A 44 7.76 26.46 -18.92
C ARG A 44 6.57 26.30 -19.89
N ARG A 45 6.56 25.15 -20.55
CA ARG A 45 5.47 24.73 -21.45
C ARG A 45 4.67 23.55 -20.91
N LEU A 46 5.22 22.78 -19.95
CA LEU A 46 4.59 21.63 -19.31
C LEU A 46 4.58 21.87 -17.80
N TYR A 47 3.41 21.98 -17.21
CA TYR A 47 3.19 22.20 -15.79
C TYR A 47 3.01 20.87 -15.04
N MET A 48 3.05 20.90 -13.70
CA MET A 48 2.98 19.70 -12.87
C MET A 48 1.65 18.96 -13.02
N ASP A 49 0.53 19.68 -13.10
CA ASP A 49 -0.80 19.12 -13.33
C ASP A 49 -0.84 18.33 -14.65
N GLU A 50 -0.45 18.95 -15.75
CA GLU A 50 -0.38 18.32 -17.09
C GLU A 50 0.56 17.10 -17.08
N TYR A 51 1.69 17.21 -16.38
CA TYR A 51 2.63 16.08 -16.24
C TYR A 51 1.99 14.90 -15.50
N CYS A 52 1.26 15.15 -14.41
CA CYS A 52 0.55 14.11 -13.66
C CYS A 52 -0.55 13.46 -14.51
N GLU A 53 -1.32 14.24 -15.25
CA GLU A 53 -2.35 13.73 -16.18
C GLU A 53 -1.73 12.78 -17.23
N LEU A 54 -0.58 13.14 -17.78
CA LEU A 54 0.14 12.31 -18.74
C LEU A 54 0.69 11.03 -18.12
N VAL A 55 1.18 11.10 -16.90
CA VAL A 55 1.63 9.91 -16.15
C VAL A 55 0.45 8.97 -15.88
N ILE A 56 -0.69 9.49 -15.45
CA ILE A 56 -1.91 8.69 -15.21
C ILE A 56 -2.40 8.05 -16.51
N LEU A 57 -2.43 8.81 -17.62
CA LEU A 57 -2.77 8.26 -18.93
C LEU A 57 -1.85 7.08 -19.30
N ALA A 58 -0.55 7.23 -19.09
CA ALA A 58 0.43 6.18 -19.41
C ALA A 58 0.26 4.95 -18.51
N LEU A 59 -0.03 5.13 -17.21
CA LEU A 59 -0.24 4.04 -16.27
C LEU A 59 -1.51 3.23 -16.58
N LEU A 60 -2.55 3.90 -17.06
CA LEU A 60 -3.82 3.27 -17.42
C LEU A 60 -3.84 2.68 -18.83
N ASN A 61 -2.90 3.09 -19.72
CA ASN A 61 -2.89 2.65 -21.10
C ASN A 61 -1.70 1.73 -21.40
N PRO A 62 -1.91 0.42 -21.62
CA PRO A 62 -0.84 -0.56 -21.82
C PRO A 62 -0.03 -0.33 -23.12
N MET A 63 -0.55 0.43 -24.09
CA MET A 63 0.15 0.79 -25.31
C MET A 63 1.19 1.88 -25.09
N ILE A 64 1.07 2.67 -24.03
CA ILE A 64 2.01 3.74 -23.70
C ILE A 64 3.10 3.18 -22.79
N ASN A 65 4.08 2.53 -23.39
CA ASN A 65 5.16 1.84 -22.68
C ASN A 65 6.50 2.60 -22.67
N SER A 66 6.53 3.80 -23.19
CA SER A 66 7.74 4.63 -23.22
C SER A 66 7.39 6.11 -23.35
N LEU A 67 8.34 6.96 -23.00
CA LEU A 67 8.21 8.41 -23.20
C LEU A 67 7.98 8.79 -24.66
N ARG A 68 8.60 8.07 -25.60
CA ARG A 68 8.39 8.30 -27.03
C ARG A 68 6.98 7.93 -27.48
N THR A 69 6.44 6.82 -26.94
CA THR A 69 5.06 6.41 -27.24
C THR A 69 4.09 7.44 -26.66
N LEU A 70 4.32 7.91 -25.42
CA LEU A 70 3.51 8.96 -24.80
C LEU A 70 3.52 10.24 -25.64
N GLN A 71 4.68 10.68 -26.12
CA GLN A 71 4.79 11.86 -26.97
C GLN A 71 4.01 11.71 -28.29
N LYS A 72 4.08 10.52 -28.91
CA LYS A 72 3.31 10.24 -30.14
C LYS A 72 1.81 10.25 -29.85
N THR A 73 1.38 9.69 -28.72
CA THR A 73 -0.03 9.67 -28.30
C THR A 73 -0.58 11.10 -28.15
N ILE A 74 0.15 11.98 -27.49
CA ILE A 74 -0.24 13.40 -27.37
C ILE A 74 -0.15 14.16 -28.71
N GLY A 75 0.58 13.63 -29.66
CA GLY A 75 0.60 14.14 -31.05
C GLY A 75 -0.73 13.95 -31.80
N LEU A 76 -1.62 13.08 -31.31
CA LEU A 76 -2.95 12.86 -31.86
C LEU A 76 -3.88 14.00 -31.40
N ASP A 77 -4.52 14.66 -32.36
CA ASP A 77 -5.40 15.82 -32.07
C ASP A 77 -6.55 15.45 -31.12
N HIS A 78 -7.13 14.26 -31.28
CA HIS A 78 -8.18 13.77 -30.37
C HIS A 78 -7.72 13.72 -28.92
N VAL A 79 -6.54 13.18 -28.64
CA VAL A 79 -5.99 13.05 -27.28
C VAL A 79 -5.61 14.43 -26.73
N ALA A 80 -4.91 15.24 -27.52
CA ALA A 80 -4.51 16.58 -27.12
C ALA A 80 -5.72 17.46 -26.77
N ASN A 81 -6.78 17.43 -27.60
CA ASN A 81 -8.00 18.19 -27.38
C ASN A 81 -8.79 17.66 -26.17
N THR A 82 -8.87 16.34 -25.98
CA THR A 82 -9.60 15.74 -24.86
C THR A 82 -8.96 16.09 -23.51
N LEU A 83 -7.63 16.06 -23.43
CA LEU A 83 -6.89 16.41 -22.22
C LEU A 83 -6.65 17.92 -22.06
N GLY A 84 -6.80 18.70 -23.14
CA GLY A 84 -6.47 20.13 -23.15
C GLY A 84 -4.99 20.41 -23.02
N ILE A 85 -4.12 19.42 -23.33
CA ILE A 85 -2.67 19.49 -23.18
C ILE A 85 -2.02 19.88 -24.50
N ARG A 86 -1.08 20.82 -24.46
CA ARG A 86 -0.29 21.21 -25.62
C ARG A 86 0.77 20.16 -25.95
N ARG A 87 1.12 20.05 -27.23
CA ARG A 87 2.24 19.20 -27.67
C ARG A 87 3.55 19.63 -27.00
N PHE A 88 4.32 18.68 -26.53
CA PHE A 88 5.62 18.91 -25.87
C PHE A 88 6.73 18.09 -26.53
N SER A 89 7.98 18.51 -26.32
CA SER A 89 9.15 17.75 -26.72
C SER A 89 9.52 16.68 -25.71
N LEU A 90 10.23 15.63 -26.14
CA LEU A 90 10.80 14.61 -25.22
C LEU A 90 11.69 15.25 -24.14
N GLY A 91 12.50 16.26 -24.54
CA GLY A 91 13.33 17.02 -23.63
C GLY A 91 12.52 17.75 -22.57
N SER A 92 11.43 18.43 -22.96
CA SER A 92 10.54 19.12 -22.00
C SER A 92 9.98 18.16 -20.97
N PHE A 93 9.49 16.98 -21.40
CA PHE A 93 8.95 16.00 -20.44
C PHE A 93 10.05 15.45 -19.52
N SER A 94 11.21 15.08 -20.07
CA SER A 94 12.31 14.50 -19.28
C SER A 94 12.90 15.48 -18.25
N GLU A 95 12.96 16.77 -18.59
CA GLU A 95 13.58 17.78 -17.74
C GLU A 95 12.60 18.44 -16.74
N SER A 96 11.30 18.47 -17.07
CA SER A 96 10.28 19.13 -16.24
C SER A 96 10.25 18.66 -14.77
N PRO A 97 10.44 17.37 -14.44
CA PRO A 97 10.41 16.93 -13.03
C PRO A 97 11.41 17.63 -12.12
N ARG A 98 12.52 18.17 -12.65
CA ARG A 98 13.56 18.86 -11.84
C ARG A 98 13.02 19.98 -10.95
N VAL A 99 11.96 20.60 -11.40
CA VAL A 99 11.39 21.78 -10.71
C VAL A 99 10.01 21.50 -10.11
N PHE A 100 9.49 20.28 -10.28
CA PHE A 100 8.25 19.88 -9.65
C PHE A 100 8.46 19.50 -8.17
N GLU A 101 7.42 19.66 -7.39
CA GLU A 101 7.36 19.29 -5.98
C GLU A 101 6.45 18.07 -5.75
N PRO A 102 6.95 16.82 -5.90
CA PRO A 102 6.14 15.60 -5.80
C PRO A 102 5.35 15.49 -4.48
N GLN A 103 5.89 16.06 -3.41
CA GLN A 103 5.26 16.00 -2.08
C GLN A 103 3.89 16.70 -2.04
N ARG A 104 3.62 17.61 -2.98
CA ARG A 104 2.29 18.25 -3.13
C ARG A 104 1.19 17.26 -3.52
N LEU A 105 1.56 16.13 -4.16
CA LEU A 105 0.60 15.05 -4.46
C LEU A 105 0.10 14.33 -3.21
N LYS A 106 0.83 14.40 -2.10
CA LYS A 106 0.35 13.84 -0.82
C LYS A 106 -0.94 14.51 -0.36
N ALA A 107 -1.06 15.83 -0.52
CA ALA A 107 -2.30 16.53 -0.19
C ALA A 107 -3.50 16.04 -1.04
N VAL A 108 -3.26 15.69 -2.31
CA VAL A 108 -4.31 15.09 -3.16
C VAL A 108 -4.69 13.70 -2.64
N ILE A 109 -3.71 12.89 -2.24
CA ILE A 109 -3.94 11.57 -1.64
C ILE A 109 -4.75 11.71 -0.35
N ASP A 110 -4.39 12.66 0.53
CA ASP A 110 -5.09 12.91 1.79
C ASP A 110 -6.55 13.35 1.57
N GLU A 111 -6.80 14.17 0.55
CA GLU A 111 -8.17 14.59 0.20
C GLU A 111 -9.00 13.42 -0.33
N LEU A 112 -8.44 12.60 -1.23
CA LEU A 112 -9.10 11.40 -1.73
C LEU A 112 -9.35 10.39 -0.61
N ALA A 113 -8.41 10.26 0.35
CA ALA A 113 -8.56 9.36 1.49
C ALA A 113 -9.78 9.72 2.36
N LYS A 114 -10.09 11.02 2.52
CA LYS A 114 -11.27 11.48 3.26
C LYS A 114 -12.59 11.15 2.58
N GLU A 115 -12.59 10.96 1.27
CA GLU A 115 -13.78 10.59 0.50
C GLU A 115 -14.03 9.09 0.49
N LEU A 116 -13.00 8.27 0.79
CA LEU A 116 -13.10 6.83 0.83
C LEU A 116 -14.02 6.40 1.97
N ARG A 117 -14.94 5.52 1.65
CA ARG A 117 -15.82 4.88 2.64
C ARG A 117 -15.25 3.52 3.04
N PRO A 118 -15.47 3.09 4.29
CA PRO A 118 -15.14 1.73 4.69
C PRO A 118 -15.80 0.72 3.74
N LEU A 119 -15.00 -0.16 3.13
CA LEU A 119 -15.50 -1.19 2.22
C LEU A 119 -16.10 -2.38 2.98
N SER A 120 -15.50 -2.71 4.12
CA SER A 120 -16.02 -3.72 5.05
C SER A 120 -15.33 -3.60 6.40
N LYS A 121 -16.09 -3.46 7.47
CA LYS A 121 -15.59 -3.64 8.83
C LYS A 121 -15.97 -5.06 9.28
N ASP A 122 -15.02 -5.82 9.83
CA ASP A 122 -15.32 -7.12 10.42
C ASP A 122 -16.17 -6.88 11.67
N PRO A 123 -17.41 -7.42 11.76
CA PRO A 123 -18.28 -7.15 12.89
C PRO A 123 -17.67 -7.52 14.25
N ARG A 124 -16.77 -8.52 14.27
CA ARG A 124 -16.07 -8.96 15.48
C ARG A 124 -15.09 -7.90 16.03
N LEU A 125 -14.67 -6.96 15.17
CA LEU A 125 -13.76 -5.86 15.52
C LEU A 125 -14.51 -4.52 15.67
N SER A 126 -15.84 -4.55 15.82
CA SER A 126 -16.67 -3.33 15.90
C SER A 126 -16.38 -2.50 17.17
N GLU A 127 -15.96 -3.15 18.25
CA GLU A 127 -15.63 -2.49 19.52
C GLU A 127 -14.26 -1.80 19.50
N LEU A 128 -13.37 -2.19 18.58
CA LEU A 128 -12.08 -1.54 18.42
C LEU A 128 -12.28 -0.15 17.82
N LYS A 129 -11.94 0.89 18.58
CA LYS A 129 -12.07 2.30 18.17
C LYS A 129 -10.97 2.70 17.19
N ASP A 130 -9.78 2.16 17.38
CA ASP A 130 -8.60 2.50 16.58
C ASP A 130 -8.77 2.08 15.13
N VAL A 131 -8.29 2.90 14.21
CA VAL A 131 -8.22 2.58 12.78
C VAL A 131 -7.16 1.52 12.55
N LEU A 132 -7.56 0.37 12.01
CA LEU A 132 -6.63 -0.72 11.68
C LEU A 132 -5.69 -0.31 10.54
N THR A 133 -4.44 -0.04 10.88
CA THR A 133 -3.43 0.47 9.97
C THR A 133 -2.32 -0.56 9.77
N LEU A 134 -2.29 -1.19 8.61
CA LEU A 134 -1.25 -2.12 8.23
C LEU A 134 0.02 -1.36 7.89
N VAL A 135 1.17 -1.82 8.38
CA VAL A 135 2.47 -1.23 8.08
C VAL A 135 3.39 -2.27 7.46
N ASP A 136 3.95 -1.92 6.31
CA ASP A 136 4.92 -2.77 5.62
C ASP A 136 5.70 -1.93 4.61
N SER A 137 6.78 -2.49 4.07
CA SER A 137 7.55 -1.86 3.03
C SER A 137 7.76 -2.78 1.84
N THR A 138 7.86 -2.19 0.67
CA THR A 138 8.16 -2.94 -0.55
C THR A 138 9.32 -2.32 -1.33
N ILE A 139 10.10 -3.16 -2.00
CA ILE A 139 11.19 -2.70 -2.85
C ILE A 139 10.67 -2.50 -4.27
N LEU A 140 10.96 -1.32 -4.83
CA LEU A 140 10.82 -1.02 -6.24
C LEU A 140 12.21 -1.05 -6.88
N ALA A 141 12.49 -2.09 -7.67
CA ALA A 141 13.75 -2.22 -8.39
C ALA A 141 13.73 -1.34 -9.65
N ALA A 142 14.80 -0.57 -9.88
CA ALA A 142 15.00 0.15 -11.12
C ALA A 142 15.78 -0.70 -12.14
N LEU A 143 15.48 -0.51 -13.42
CA LEU A 143 16.26 -1.10 -14.49
C LEU A 143 17.69 -0.54 -14.48
N THR A 144 18.68 -1.40 -14.55
CA THR A 144 20.11 -1.13 -14.32
C THR A 144 20.68 -0.01 -15.22
N ARG A 145 20.15 0.15 -16.44
CA ARG A 145 20.61 1.18 -17.37
C ARG A 145 20.10 2.60 -17.05
N LEU A 146 18.94 2.72 -16.42
CA LEU A 146 18.30 4.00 -16.11
C LEU A 146 18.78 4.57 -14.77
N ALA A 147 19.20 3.72 -13.87
CA ALA A 147 19.54 4.10 -12.49
C ALA A 147 20.92 4.76 -12.34
N ARG A 148 21.81 4.58 -13.30
CA ARG A 148 23.19 5.12 -13.20
C ARG A 148 23.26 6.64 -13.18
N ALA A 149 22.35 7.32 -13.88
CA ALA A 149 22.41 8.78 -14.07
C ALA A 149 21.59 9.58 -13.04
N ALA A 150 20.61 8.93 -12.38
CA ALA A 150 19.58 9.66 -11.63
C ALA A 150 19.62 9.42 -10.12
N VAL A 151 20.46 8.49 -9.62
CA VAL A 151 20.30 8.00 -8.27
C VAL A 151 21.64 8.06 -7.54
N GLY A 152 21.68 8.82 -6.45
CA GLY A 152 22.82 8.88 -5.54
C GLY A 152 23.17 7.51 -4.94
N ALA A 153 24.28 7.42 -4.24
CA ALA A 153 24.81 6.19 -3.62
C ALA A 153 23.79 5.47 -2.70
N GLU A 154 22.80 6.18 -2.19
CA GLU A 154 21.75 5.67 -1.29
C GLU A 154 20.81 4.65 -1.92
N ALA A 155 20.58 4.69 -3.24
CA ALA A 155 19.71 3.74 -3.93
C ALA A 155 20.45 2.50 -4.44
N ARG A 156 21.76 2.40 -4.27
CA ARG A 156 22.51 1.21 -4.62
C ARG A 156 22.14 0.08 -3.66
N TYR A 157 21.42 -0.91 -4.17
CA TYR A 157 20.88 -1.99 -3.37
C TYR A 157 21.82 -3.20 -3.27
N ASN A 158 22.37 -3.63 -4.40
CA ASN A 158 23.23 -4.79 -4.45
C ASN A 158 24.07 -4.80 -5.75
N THR A 159 25.12 -5.61 -5.78
CA THR A 159 25.85 -5.89 -7.00
C THR A 159 25.45 -7.29 -7.44
N SER A 160 24.96 -7.46 -8.67
CA SER A 160 24.65 -8.77 -9.21
C SER A 160 25.94 -9.59 -9.43
N ARG A 161 25.81 -10.92 -9.65
CA ARG A 161 26.97 -11.82 -9.92
C ARG A 161 27.79 -11.39 -11.14
N ASP A 162 27.18 -10.65 -12.05
CA ASP A 162 27.79 -10.04 -13.25
C ASP A 162 28.43 -8.66 -12.96
N GLY A 163 28.58 -8.25 -11.69
CA GLY A 163 29.20 -6.99 -11.29
C GLY A 163 28.34 -5.73 -11.51
N LEU A 164 27.11 -5.87 -12.00
CA LEU A 164 26.22 -4.74 -12.26
C LEU A 164 25.54 -4.25 -10.97
N ALA A 165 25.65 -2.96 -10.70
CA ALA A 165 24.96 -2.33 -9.56
C ALA A 165 23.44 -2.34 -9.80
N ARG A 166 22.70 -2.84 -8.81
CA ARG A 166 21.25 -2.77 -8.78
C ARG A 166 20.81 -1.58 -7.94
N TYR A 167 19.90 -0.80 -8.47
CA TYR A 167 19.32 0.34 -7.80
C TYR A 167 17.85 0.04 -7.46
N ALA A 168 17.45 0.43 -6.29
CA ALA A 168 16.08 0.24 -5.84
C ALA A 168 15.72 1.31 -4.81
N TRP A 169 14.42 1.53 -4.66
CA TRP A 169 13.85 2.32 -3.57
C TRP A 169 12.98 1.44 -2.71
N ARG A 170 12.82 1.85 -1.47
CA ARG A 170 11.89 1.25 -0.54
C ARG A 170 10.70 2.18 -0.35
N LEU A 171 9.51 1.65 -0.55
CA LEU A 171 8.26 2.33 -0.23
C LEU A 171 7.77 1.82 1.12
N HIS A 172 7.73 2.68 2.10
CA HIS A 172 7.11 2.44 3.39
C HIS A 172 5.67 2.90 3.31
N THR A 173 4.75 2.04 3.67
CA THR A 173 3.32 2.29 3.50
C THR A 173 2.59 2.07 4.81
N GLN A 174 1.77 3.05 5.19
CA GLN A 174 0.71 2.90 6.17
C GLN A 174 -0.61 2.77 5.39
N PHE A 175 -1.31 1.67 5.62
CA PHE A 175 -2.44 1.25 4.80
C PHE A 175 -3.65 1.00 5.67
N ASP A 176 -4.71 1.76 5.46
CA ASP A 176 -5.95 1.63 6.21
C ASP A 176 -6.75 0.43 5.71
N LEU A 177 -6.98 -0.53 6.61
CA LEU A 177 -7.61 -1.80 6.27
C LEU A 177 -9.08 -1.62 5.85
N ASP A 178 -9.82 -0.76 6.55
CA ASP A 178 -11.25 -0.59 6.31
C ASP A 178 -11.54 0.07 4.97
N THR A 179 -10.78 1.08 4.59
CA THR A 179 -10.91 1.77 3.30
C THR A 179 -10.13 1.10 2.18
N PHE A 180 -9.26 0.13 2.50
CA PHE A 180 -8.37 -0.52 1.55
C PHE A 180 -7.56 0.48 0.71
N ALA A 181 -7.02 1.48 1.36
CA ALA A 181 -6.23 2.53 0.73
C ALA A 181 -4.97 2.86 1.54
N PRO A 182 -3.89 3.26 0.86
CA PRO A 182 -2.75 3.80 1.57
C PRO A 182 -3.12 5.14 2.19
N HIS A 183 -2.89 5.26 3.48
CA HIS A 183 -3.02 6.52 4.22
C HIS A 183 -1.75 7.36 4.06
N ARG A 184 -0.59 6.71 4.12
CA ARG A 184 0.71 7.36 3.99
C ARG A 184 1.70 6.50 3.22
N ILE A 185 2.46 7.14 2.34
CA ILE A 185 3.58 6.52 1.63
C ILE A 185 4.81 7.40 1.76
N ASP A 186 5.91 6.81 2.25
CA ASP A 186 7.22 7.43 2.31
C ASP A 186 8.22 6.61 1.51
N ARG A 187 9.07 7.28 0.73
CA ARG A 187 10.12 6.66 -0.06
C ARG A 187 11.48 6.88 0.58
N THR A 188 12.26 5.83 0.69
CA THR A 188 13.66 5.90 1.12
C THR A 188 14.58 5.18 0.13
N GLY A 189 15.89 5.28 0.35
CA GLY A 189 16.85 4.39 -0.30
C GLY A 189 16.56 2.92 0.07
N ALA A 190 17.02 1.99 -0.78
CA ALA A 190 16.70 0.58 -0.61
C ALA A 190 17.32 -0.06 0.64
N ARG A 191 18.37 0.51 1.20
CA ARG A 191 19.01 0.00 2.42
C ARG A 191 18.13 0.24 3.64
N ASN A 192 17.81 -0.82 4.35
CA ASN A 192 17.08 -0.77 5.62
C ASN A 192 18.05 -0.49 6.78
N ALA A 193 18.63 0.71 6.83
CA ALA A 193 19.64 1.09 7.81
C ALA A 193 19.48 2.54 8.29
N GLY A 194 19.88 2.81 9.51
CA GLY A 194 19.80 4.15 10.10
C GLY A 194 18.38 4.72 10.09
N ALA A 195 18.21 5.96 9.65
CA ALA A 195 16.91 6.63 9.55
C ALA A 195 15.95 5.93 8.58
N ASN A 196 16.45 5.14 7.61
CA ASN A 196 15.67 4.42 6.61
C ASN A 196 15.16 3.07 7.12
N ARG A 197 15.42 2.68 8.37
CA ARG A 197 14.83 1.47 8.95
C ARG A 197 13.32 1.62 9.05
N GLU A 198 12.61 0.54 8.77
CA GLU A 198 11.15 0.50 8.74
C GLU A 198 10.50 1.09 9.99
N HIS A 199 10.98 0.71 11.17
CA HIS A 199 10.48 1.25 12.44
C HIS A 199 10.78 2.74 12.64
N ASN A 200 11.91 3.27 12.12
CA ASN A 200 12.22 4.70 12.21
C ASN A 200 11.36 5.54 11.27
N VAL A 201 11.09 5.04 10.06
CA VAL A 201 10.20 5.71 9.12
C VAL A 201 8.76 5.72 9.66
N LEU A 202 8.29 4.61 10.23
CA LEU A 202 6.99 4.56 10.88
C LEU A 202 6.90 5.55 12.05
N ARG A 203 7.93 5.60 12.91
CA ARG A 203 8.00 6.53 14.07
C ARG A 203 7.80 7.98 13.66
N ALA A 204 8.40 8.40 12.55
CA ALA A 204 8.24 9.77 12.03
C ALA A 204 6.83 10.07 11.51
N GLY A 205 6.01 9.06 11.31
CA GLY A 205 4.66 9.14 10.77
C GLY A 205 3.57 8.60 11.69
N LEU A 206 3.83 8.48 13.01
CA LEU A 206 2.83 8.03 13.97
C LEU A 206 1.73 9.07 14.18
N GLU A 207 0.50 8.59 14.16
CA GLU A 207 -0.72 9.36 14.42
C GLU A 207 -1.47 8.74 15.60
N ALA A 208 -2.37 9.49 16.22
CA ALA A 208 -3.24 8.99 17.29
C ALA A 208 -4.39 8.12 16.73
N GLU A 209 -5.03 7.35 17.61
CA GLU A 209 -6.24 6.56 17.34
C GLU A 209 -6.05 5.52 16.22
N ARG A 210 -4.83 4.94 16.12
CA ARG A 210 -4.50 3.89 15.15
C ARG A 210 -4.01 2.63 15.83
N CYS A 211 -4.41 1.46 15.30
CA CYS A 211 -3.81 0.18 15.65
C CYS A 211 -2.82 -0.21 14.54
N TYR A 212 -1.53 -0.11 14.82
CA TYR A 212 -0.48 -0.43 13.86
C TYR A 212 -0.21 -1.93 13.82
N ILE A 213 -0.36 -2.54 12.65
CA ILE A 213 -0.23 -3.98 12.43
C ILE A 213 0.97 -4.22 11.52
N GLY A 214 2.01 -4.89 12.01
CA GLY A 214 3.27 -5.07 11.29
C GLY A 214 3.93 -6.42 11.48
N ASP A 215 4.95 -6.67 10.67
CA ASP A 215 5.81 -7.85 10.80
C ASP A 215 6.98 -7.63 11.78
N GLY A 216 7.89 -8.61 11.88
CA GLY A 216 9.03 -8.56 12.78
C GLY A 216 10.06 -7.46 12.45
N GLY A 217 9.97 -6.79 11.31
CA GLY A 217 10.76 -5.61 10.96
C GLY A 217 10.43 -4.40 11.83
N TYR A 218 9.22 -4.36 12.36
CA TYR A 218 8.70 -3.33 13.26
C TYR A 218 8.83 -3.68 14.75
N ALA A 219 9.36 -4.85 15.10
CA ALA A 219 9.55 -5.28 16.48
C ALA A 219 10.72 -4.49 17.13
N ASP A 220 10.41 -3.28 17.59
CA ASP A 220 11.35 -2.37 18.24
C ASP A 220 10.71 -1.78 19.50
N ARG A 221 11.41 -1.91 20.66
CA ARG A 221 10.89 -1.50 21.96
C ARG A 221 10.58 -0.01 22.04
N SER A 222 11.44 0.83 21.46
CA SER A 222 11.23 2.26 21.47
C SER A 222 10.05 2.67 20.58
N LEU A 223 9.84 1.95 19.45
CA LEU A 223 8.65 2.15 18.63
C LEU A 223 7.37 1.81 19.42
N PHE A 224 7.35 0.73 20.19
CA PHE A 224 6.19 0.35 21.00
C PHE A 224 5.83 1.44 22.02
N ALA A 225 6.85 2.00 22.70
CA ALA A 225 6.66 3.12 23.63
C ALA A 225 6.10 4.36 22.92
N ASP A 226 6.63 4.70 21.74
CA ASP A 226 6.22 5.87 20.98
C ASP A 226 4.79 5.74 20.43
N VAL A 227 4.38 4.53 20.00
CA VAL A 227 3.01 4.25 19.55
C VAL A 227 2.01 4.50 20.69
N VAL A 228 2.28 3.95 21.88
CA VAL A 228 1.41 4.12 23.05
C VAL A 228 1.40 5.58 23.53
N ALA A 229 2.56 6.24 23.56
CA ALA A 229 2.67 7.65 23.92
C ALA A 229 1.89 8.57 22.96
N ARG A 230 1.67 8.12 21.71
CA ARG A 230 0.86 8.85 20.72
C ARG A 230 -0.66 8.60 20.88
N GLY A 231 -1.09 7.77 21.83
CA GLY A 231 -2.49 7.38 22.00
C GLY A 231 -2.96 6.38 20.93
N SER A 232 -2.08 5.49 20.53
CA SER A 232 -2.34 4.43 19.53
C SER A 232 -1.98 3.07 20.11
N SER A 233 -2.41 2.02 19.43
CA SER A 233 -2.13 0.64 19.78
C SER A 233 -1.32 -0.07 18.69
N TYR A 234 -0.84 -1.28 19.01
CA TYR A 234 -0.09 -2.08 18.05
C TYR A 234 -0.39 -3.57 18.16
N VAL A 235 -0.25 -4.29 17.04
CA VAL A 235 -0.27 -5.75 16.91
C VAL A 235 0.87 -6.15 15.98
N ILE A 236 2.04 -6.46 16.55
CA ILE A 236 3.28 -6.63 15.79
C ILE A 236 3.89 -8.00 16.08
N ARG A 237 4.26 -8.71 14.99
CA ARG A 237 4.98 -9.97 15.12
C ARG A 237 6.35 -9.72 15.76
N MET A 238 6.68 -10.52 16.76
CA MET A 238 8.02 -10.55 17.34
C MET A 238 8.98 -11.32 16.42
N ARG A 239 10.27 -11.01 16.52
CA ARG A 239 11.32 -11.79 15.87
C ARG A 239 11.53 -13.09 16.62
N GLU A 240 12.04 -14.10 15.93
CA GLU A 240 12.29 -15.41 16.52
C GLU A 240 13.35 -15.38 17.64
N ASP A 241 14.28 -14.42 17.57
CA ASP A 241 15.34 -14.17 18.56
C ASP A 241 14.92 -13.20 19.67
N SER A 242 13.67 -12.81 19.75
CA SER A 242 13.20 -11.89 20.77
C SER A 242 13.20 -12.53 22.15
N VAL A 243 13.84 -11.86 23.10
CA VAL A 243 13.90 -12.28 24.50
C VAL A 243 12.85 -11.51 25.30
N PHE A 244 12.11 -12.21 26.15
CA PHE A 244 11.15 -11.63 27.07
C PHE A 244 11.04 -12.47 28.35
N THR A 245 10.66 -11.82 29.46
CA THR A 245 10.39 -12.47 30.74
C THR A 245 8.89 -12.43 30.99
N VAL A 246 8.30 -13.58 31.26
CA VAL A 246 6.87 -13.69 31.60
C VAL A 246 6.63 -13.16 33.00
N LEU A 247 5.64 -12.27 33.14
CA LEU A 247 5.17 -11.71 34.39
C LEU A 247 3.89 -12.42 34.87
N GLU A 248 2.99 -12.69 33.92
CA GLU A 248 1.69 -13.29 34.18
C GLU A 248 1.27 -14.17 33.00
N GLU A 249 0.88 -15.41 33.28
CA GLU A 249 0.22 -16.28 32.29
C GLU A 249 -1.30 -16.07 32.41
N ARG A 250 -1.97 -16.00 31.26
CA ARG A 250 -3.41 -15.87 31.15
C ARG A 250 -4.05 -17.21 30.78
N GLU A 251 -5.19 -17.51 31.37
CA GLU A 251 -5.96 -18.68 30.98
C GLU A 251 -6.52 -18.53 29.57
N LEU A 252 -6.49 -19.61 28.79
CA LEU A 252 -7.02 -19.66 27.43
C LEU A 252 -8.44 -20.19 27.44
N SER A 253 -9.36 -19.47 26.83
CA SER A 253 -10.70 -19.94 26.55
C SER A 253 -10.71 -21.05 25.48
N GLN A 254 -11.83 -21.78 25.37
CA GLN A 254 -11.96 -22.79 24.33
C GLN A 254 -11.89 -22.14 22.93
N GLU A 255 -12.47 -20.94 22.75
CA GLU A 255 -12.40 -20.18 21.52
C GLU A 255 -10.97 -19.80 21.14
N ALA A 256 -10.15 -19.47 22.12
CA ALA A 256 -8.73 -19.16 21.92
C ALA A 256 -7.96 -20.42 21.47
N LEU A 257 -8.21 -21.57 22.11
CA LEU A 257 -7.60 -22.85 21.73
C LEU A 257 -8.02 -23.27 20.32
N ASP A 258 -9.30 -23.12 19.97
CA ASP A 258 -9.83 -23.42 18.64
C ASP A 258 -9.25 -22.48 17.55
N ALA A 259 -8.90 -21.25 17.92
CA ALA A 259 -8.19 -20.31 17.06
C ALA A 259 -6.69 -20.65 16.88
N GLY A 260 -6.19 -21.70 17.54
CA GLY A 260 -4.79 -22.14 17.46
C GLY A 260 -3.86 -21.34 18.38
N ILE A 261 -4.37 -20.68 19.39
CA ILE A 261 -3.55 -19.96 20.38
C ILE A 261 -3.06 -20.96 21.42
N VAL A 262 -1.74 -20.96 21.65
CA VAL A 262 -1.06 -21.88 22.59
C VAL A 262 -0.54 -21.18 23.83
N ARG A 263 -0.50 -19.84 23.82
CA ARG A 263 -0.08 -19.05 24.98
C ARG A 263 -0.63 -17.62 24.87
N ASP A 264 -1.01 -17.06 26.01
CA ASP A 264 -1.35 -15.67 26.23
C ASP A 264 -0.71 -15.21 27.55
N ALA A 265 0.14 -14.19 27.51
CA ALA A 265 0.89 -13.78 28.69
C ALA A 265 1.24 -12.29 28.69
N ILE A 266 1.33 -11.69 29.87
CA ILE A 266 1.95 -10.38 30.07
C ILE A 266 3.44 -10.57 30.30
N VAL A 267 4.24 -9.75 29.61
CA VAL A 267 5.70 -9.90 29.61
C VAL A 267 6.44 -8.58 29.77
N THR A 268 7.68 -8.66 30.21
CA THR A 268 8.70 -7.62 30.02
C THR A 268 9.59 -8.01 28.84
N LEU A 269 9.73 -7.12 27.88
CA LEU A 269 10.59 -7.34 26.71
C LEU A 269 12.05 -7.08 27.06
N GLY A 270 12.95 -7.95 26.57
CA GLY A 270 14.39 -7.88 26.76
C GLY A 270 14.90 -8.90 27.78
N PRO A 271 16.23 -8.95 27.98
CA PRO A 271 16.88 -9.84 28.94
C PRO A 271 16.47 -9.47 30.37
N PRO A 272 16.65 -10.38 31.34
CA PRO A 272 16.42 -10.11 32.75
C PRO A 272 17.16 -8.83 33.19
N GLY A 273 16.48 -7.93 33.87
CA GLY A 273 17.02 -6.63 34.29
C GLY A 273 16.94 -5.51 33.22
N ALA A 274 16.43 -5.78 32.04
CA ALA A 274 16.15 -4.75 31.08
C ALA A 274 15.10 -3.76 31.63
N ALA A 275 15.27 -2.45 31.38
CA ALA A 275 14.29 -1.46 31.77
C ALA A 275 12.91 -1.81 31.17
N ALA A 276 11.87 -1.82 32.01
CA ALA A 276 10.51 -2.01 31.55
C ALA A 276 10.08 -0.90 30.58
N LEU A 277 9.15 -1.21 29.69
CA LEU A 277 8.47 -0.18 28.92
C LEU A 277 7.51 0.61 29.84
N ASN A 278 7.10 1.78 29.41
CA ASN A 278 6.15 2.64 30.13
C ASN A 278 4.70 2.08 30.11
N HIS A 279 4.49 0.91 29.53
CA HIS A 279 3.21 0.20 29.44
C HIS A 279 3.45 -1.32 29.50
N PRO A 280 2.45 -2.10 29.98
CA PRO A 280 2.50 -3.55 29.91
C PRO A 280 2.48 -4.04 28.46
N VAL A 281 3.25 -5.10 28.17
CA VAL A 281 3.24 -5.77 26.88
C VAL A 281 2.60 -7.14 27.03
N ARG A 282 1.65 -7.47 26.17
CA ARG A 282 1.04 -8.77 26.05
C ARG A 282 1.61 -9.51 24.86
N ILE A 283 1.89 -10.77 25.00
CA ILE A 283 2.21 -11.66 23.89
C ILE A 283 1.10 -12.70 23.69
N VAL A 284 0.76 -12.95 22.43
CA VAL A 284 -0.12 -14.03 22.01
C VAL A 284 0.69 -14.94 21.09
N VAL A 285 0.80 -16.24 21.44
CA VAL A 285 1.52 -17.24 20.67
C VAL A 285 0.54 -18.11 19.91
N ILE A 286 0.70 -18.12 18.58
CA ILE A 286 -0.24 -18.74 17.64
C ILE A 286 0.47 -19.92 16.97
N GLN A 287 -0.11 -21.12 17.03
CA GLN A 287 0.34 -22.29 16.31
C GLN A 287 0.03 -22.12 14.81
N VAL A 288 1.03 -22.28 13.97
CA VAL A 288 0.87 -22.17 12.51
C VAL A 288 0.90 -23.55 11.87
N LYS A 289 -0.14 -23.89 11.13
CA LYS A 289 -0.13 -25.11 10.32
C LYS A 289 0.88 -24.96 9.18
N PRO A 290 1.78 -25.94 8.98
CA PRO A 290 2.78 -25.87 7.89
C PRO A 290 2.07 -25.78 6.53
N HIS A 291 2.53 -24.85 5.68
CA HIS A 291 1.95 -24.72 4.35
C HIS A 291 2.30 -25.95 3.48
N PRO A 292 1.35 -26.58 2.76
CA PRO A 292 1.58 -27.82 1.98
C PRO A 292 2.69 -27.72 0.92
N ARG A 293 3.00 -26.50 0.46
CA ARG A 293 4.07 -26.25 -0.55
C ARG A 293 5.42 -25.91 0.06
N ARG A 294 5.61 -26.09 1.37
CA ARG A 294 6.89 -25.83 2.02
C ARG A 294 7.93 -26.84 1.52
N THR A 295 9.06 -26.34 1.05
CA THR A 295 10.21 -27.19 0.73
C THR A 295 10.89 -27.68 2.03
N ARG A 296 11.55 -28.85 2.00
CA ARG A 296 12.31 -29.36 3.16
C ARG A 296 13.38 -28.36 3.68
N ARG A 297 13.87 -27.46 2.84
CA ARG A 297 14.81 -26.39 3.21
C ARG A 297 14.15 -25.29 4.03
N ASP A 298 12.91 -24.96 3.71
CA ASP A 298 12.17 -23.91 4.41
C ASP A 298 11.63 -24.41 5.76
N ALA A 299 11.32 -25.71 5.86
CA ALA A 299 10.85 -26.36 7.09
C ALA A 299 11.87 -26.32 8.24
N LYS A 300 13.18 -26.27 7.93
CA LYS A 300 14.24 -26.17 8.94
C LYS A 300 14.49 -24.76 9.48
N LYS A 301 13.90 -23.72 8.85
CA LYS A 301 14.22 -22.31 9.14
C LYS A 301 13.11 -21.51 9.81
N GLN A 302 11.94 -22.05 10.00
CA GLN A 302 10.81 -21.29 10.52
C GLN A 302 10.13 -22.04 11.65
N SER A 303 9.94 -21.35 12.79
CA SER A 303 9.18 -21.90 13.92
C SER A 303 7.73 -22.20 13.51
N ASP A 304 7.15 -23.24 14.12
CA ASP A 304 5.75 -23.61 13.90
C ASP A 304 4.80 -22.67 14.66
N VAL A 305 5.33 -21.60 15.26
CA VAL A 305 4.57 -20.61 16.01
C VAL A 305 4.87 -19.19 15.55
N ILE A 306 3.88 -18.34 15.67
CA ILE A 306 3.99 -16.88 15.51
C ILE A 306 3.77 -16.26 16.87
N VAL A 307 4.71 -15.42 17.31
CA VAL A 307 4.57 -14.62 18.54
C VAL A 307 4.18 -13.21 18.14
N VAL A 308 3.07 -12.72 18.65
CA VAL A 308 2.55 -11.37 18.42
C VAL A 308 2.59 -10.58 19.71
N ALA A 309 3.19 -9.40 19.70
CA ALA A 309 3.18 -8.44 20.80
C ALA A 309 2.09 -7.38 20.60
N THR A 310 1.42 -6.98 21.67
CA THR A 310 0.36 -5.96 21.65
C THR A 310 0.28 -5.23 23.00
N CYS A 311 -0.26 -4.01 22.97
CA CYS A 311 -0.71 -3.28 24.17
C CYS A 311 -2.22 -3.39 24.41
N LEU A 312 -2.96 -4.15 23.59
CA LEU A 312 -4.40 -4.39 23.73
C LEU A 312 -4.64 -5.49 24.78
N LEU A 313 -4.68 -5.09 26.06
CA LEU A 313 -4.72 -6.05 27.17
C LEU A 313 -6.08 -6.72 27.34
N ASP A 314 -7.16 -5.98 27.08
CA ASP A 314 -8.54 -6.44 27.34
C ASP A 314 -9.19 -7.14 26.14
N LEU A 315 -8.54 -7.03 24.95
CA LEU A 315 -9.08 -7.66 23.75
C LEU A 315 -8.91 -9.20 23.82
N PRO A 316 -9.94 -10.01 23.52
CA PRO A 316 -9.81 -11.47 23.42
C PRO A 316 -8.64 -11.89 22.52
N PRO A 317 -7.83 -12.90 22.89
CA PRO A 317 -6.62 -13.26 22.14
C PRO A 317 -6.90 -13.76 20.71
N GLU A 318 -8.06 -14.36 20.46
CA GLU A 318 -8.53 -14.74 19.13
C GLU A 318 -8.78 -13.51 18.24
N LEU A 319 -9.19 -12.37 18.81
CA LEU A 319 -9.34 -11.11 18.06
C LEU A 319 -7.97 -10.47 17.76
N VAL A 320 -6.99 -10.58 18.67
CA VAL A 320 -5.60 -10.19 18.37
C VAL A 320 -5.05 -10.99 17.18
N THR A 321 -5.31 -12.30 17.18
CA THR A 321 -4.94 -13.20 16.08
C THR A 321 -5.66 -12.83 14.79
N LEU A 322 -6.94 -12.53 14.85
CA LEU A 322 -7.73 -12.06 13.71
C LEU A 322 -7.13 -10.76 13.12
N ILE A 323 -6.83 -9.78 13.96
CA ILE A 323 -6.21 -8.51 13.55
C ILE A 323 -4.89 -8.79 12.84
N TYR A 324 -4.01 -9.60 13.44
CA TYR A 324 -2.73 -9.95 12.82
C TYR A 324 -2.89 -10.66 11.48
N SER A 325 -3.87 -11.54 11.32
CA SER A 325 -4.15 -12.26 10.07
C SER A 325 -4.43 -11.33 8.90
N LYS A 326 -4.98 -10.12 9.16
CA LYS A 326 -5.25 -9.11 8.13
C LYS A 326 -3.97 -8.49 7.54
N ARG A 327 -2.80 -8.67 8.18
CA ARG A 327 -1.52 -8.12 7.71
C ARG A 327 -1.24 -8.48 6.24
N TYR A 328 -1.60 -9.68 5.81
CA TYR A 328 -1.39 -10.10 4.42
C TYR A 328 -2.08 -9.18 3.38
N THR A 329 -3.07 -8.40 3.79
CA THR A 329 -3.81 -7.50 2.90
C THR A 329 -2.91 -6.45 2.24
N ILE A 330 -1.90 -5.93 2.94
CA ILE A 330 -0.97 -4.95 2.36
C ILE A 330 -0.08 -5.57 1.27
N GLU A 331 0.22 -6.88 1.36
CA GLU A 331 0.98 -7.58 0.31
C GLU A 331 0.17 -7.68 -1.00
N LEU A 332 -1.16 -7.83 -0.91
CA LEU A 332 -2.05 -7.78 -2.08
C LEU A 332 -2.05 -6.39 -2.71
N PHE A 333 -2.08 -5.34 -1.91
CA PHE A 333 -1.96 -3.97 -2.38
C PHE A 333 -0.61 -3.74 -3.09
N PHE A 334 0.51 -4.16 -2.51
CA PHE A 334 1.82 -4.03 -3.15
C PHE A 334 1.92 -4.79 -4.46
N ARG A 335 1.29 -5.95 -4.55
CA ARG A 335 1.23 -6.72 -5.80
C ARG A 335 0.51 -5.95 -6.88
N PHE A 336 -0.65 -5.39 -6.55
CA PHE A 336 -1.42 -4.56 -7.47
C PHE A 336 -0.66 -3.29 -7.86
N LEU A 337 -0.08 -2.57 -6.89
CA LEU A 337 0.71 -1.36 -7.14
C LEU A 337 1.90 -1.64 -8.09
N LYS A 338 2.62 -2.74 -7.87
CA LYS A 338 3.74 -3.15 -8.74
C LYS A 338 3.27 -3.50 -10.15
N GLU A 339 2.11 -4.11 -10.28
CA GLU A 339 1.52 -4.44 -11.58
C GLU A 339 1.08 -3.18 -12.33
N LEU A 340 0.41 -2.26 -11.65
CA LEU A 340 0.00 -0.96 -12.19
C LEU A 340 1.20 -0.10 -12.59
N LEU A 341 2.23 -0.02 -11.75
CA LEU A 341 3.45 0.72 -12.06
C LEU A 341 4.21 0.15 -13.25
N GLY A 342 3.84 -1.07 -13.69
CA GLY A 342 4.47 -1.70 -14.84
C GLY A 342 5.98 -1.67 -14.74
N MET A 343 6.57 -2.31 -13.73
CA MET A 343 8.00 -2.29 -13.30
C MET A 343 9.05 -2.18 -14.41
N ARG A 344 8.64 -2.24 -15.67
CA ARG A 344 9.51 -2.21 -16.85
C ARG A 344 9.69 -0.84 -17.49
N HIS A 345 8.84 0.16 -17.15
CA HIS A 345 8.77 1.42 -17.89
C HIS A 345 8.60 2.63 -16.98
N LEU A 346 9.69 3.02 -16.30
CA LEU A 346 9.73 4.34 -15.68
C LEU A 346 9.74 5.40 -16.79
N LEU A 347 8.78 6.31 -16.75
CA LEU A 347 8.67 7.43 -17.70
C LEU A 347 9.74 8.50 -17.44
N SER A 348 10.31 8.52 -16.25
CA SER A 348 11.37 9.44 -15.86
C SER A 348 12.54 8.71 -15.23
N GLN A 349 13.74 9.24 -15.46
CA GLN A 349 14.96 8.81 -14.78
C GLN A 349 15.28 9.68 -13.56
N ARG A 350 14.56 10.78 -13.37
CA ARG A 350 14.73 11.71 -12.27
C ARG A 350 13.94 11.25 -11.07
N GLN A 351 14.50 11.51 -9.89
CA GLN A 351 13.89 11.15 -8.63
C GLN A 351 12.48 11.73 -8.49
N GLU A 352 12.30 13.00 -8.79
CA GLU A 352 11.01 13.69 -8.71
C GLU A 352 9.99 13.07 -9.66
N GLY A 353 10.40 12.71 -10.87
CA GLY A 353 9.51 12.05 -11.85
C GLY A 353 9.11 10.65 -11.42
N ILE A 354 9.99 9.91 -10.75
CA ILE A 354 9.68 8.59 -10.17
C ILE A 354 8.70 8.74 -9.01
N ASP A 355 8.92 9.70 -8.12
CA ASP A 355 8.03 9.99 -7.01
C ASP A 355 6.62 10.36 -7.52
N ILE A 356 6.53 11.23 -8.55
CA ILE A 356 5.25 11.55 -9.19
C ILE A 356 4.59 10.29 -9.75
N GLN A 357 5.33 9.42 -10.44
CA GLN A 357 4.76 8.18 -11.00
C GLN A 357 4.22 7.25 -9.90
N VAL A 358 4.92 7.13 -8.77
CA VAL A 358 4.46 6.34 -7.61
C VAL A 358 3.19 6.94 -7.01
N TYR A 359 3.17 8.26 -6.75
CA TYR A 359 1.98 8.91 -6.19
C TYR A 359 0.78 8.86 -7.16
N CYS A 360 1.00 9.03 -8.47
CA CYS A 360 -0.06 8.86 -9.47
C CYS A 360 -0.62 7.43 -9.46
N ALA A 361 0.22 6.40 -9.29
CA ALA A 361 -0.26 5.02 -9.18
C ALA A 361 -1.10 4.79 -7.91
N VAL A 362 -0.73 5.41 -6.79
CA VAL A 362 -1.53 5.40 -5.56
C VAL A 362 -2.88 6.08 -5.79
N ILE A 363 -2.89 7.25 -6.42
CA ILE A 363 -4.10 7.98 -6.77
C ILE A 363 -5.02 7.12 -7.66
N ILE A 364 -4.47 6.40 -8.64
CA ILE A 364 -5.25 5.46 -9.47
C ILE A 364 -5.89 4.37 -8.61
N CYS A 365 -5.15 3.77 -7.67
CA CYS A 365 -5.71 2.78 -6.74
C CYS A 365 -6.91 3.33 -5.98
N MET A 366 -6.80 4.57 -5.47
CA MET A 366 -7.87 5.23 -4.73
C MET A 366 -9.06 5.58 -5.63
N LEU A 367 -8.82 6.04 -6.86
CA LEU A 367 -9.88 6.31 -7.83
C LEU A 367 -10.67 5.05 -8.20
N ILE A 368 -9.98 3.91 -8.41
CA ILE A 368 -10.66 2.64 -8.67
C ILE A 368 -11.56 2.28 -7.47
N ASN A 369 -11.06 2.46 -6.25
CA ASN A 369 -11.85 2.22 -5.05
C ASN A 369 -13.06 3.16 -4.96
N LEU A 370 -12.85 4.47 -5.13
CA LEU A 370 -13.93 5.47 -5.12
C LEU A 370 -15.00 5.21 -6.19
N THR A 371 -14.57 4.72 -7.37
CA THR A 371 -15.48 4.46 -8.50
C THR A 371 -16.28 3.18 -8.27
N THR A 372 -15.63 2.12 -7.78
CA THR A 372 -16.21 0.79 -7.74
C THR A 372 -16.75 0.39 -6.36
N ALA A 373 -16.43 1.15 -5.31
CA ALA A 373 -16.61 0.77 -3.91
C ALA A 373 -16.04 -0.63 -3.61
N LYS A 374 -14.97 -1.03 -4.30
CA LYS A 374 -14.31 -2.33 -4.18
C LYS A 374 -12.81 -2.18 -4.04
N ARG A 375 -12.20 -3.24 -3.56
CA ARG A 375 -10.73 -3.34 -3.49
C ARG A 375 -10.15 -3.38 -4.91
N PRO A 376 -9.20 -2.50 -5.26
CA PRO A 376 -8.49 -2.58 -6.52
C PRO A 376 -7.85 -3.96 -6.70
N ASP A 377 -8.00 -4.55 -7.87
CA ASP A 377 -7.37 -5.82 -8.18
C ASP A 377 -6.87 -5.90 -9.63
N LYS A 378 -6.12 -6.97 -9.88
CA LYS A 378 -5.53 -7.23 -11.19
C LYS A 378 -6.58 -7.34 -12.31
N TYR A 379 -7.72 -7.95 -12.04
CA TYR A 379 -8.75 -8.17 -13.07
C TYR A 379 -9.44 -6.86 -13.44
N THR A 380 -9.66 -5.97 -12.46
CA THR A 380 -10.17 -4.63 -12.73
C THR A 380 -9.21 -3.84 -13.61
N LEU A 381 -7.90 -3.91 -13.33
CA LEU A 381 -6.90 -3.26 -14.19
C LEU A 381 -6.87 -3.87 -15.59
N LEU A 382 -6.90 -5.19 -15.72
CA LEU A 382 -6.93 -5.88 -17.00
C LEU A 382 -8.18 -5.49 -17.80
N MET A 383 -9.35 -5.40 -17.15
CA MET A 383 -10.58 -4.99 -17.81
C MET A 383 -10.50 -3.55 -18.34
N VAL A 384 -9.93 -2.62 -17.56
CA VAL A 384 -9.65 -1.26 -18.02
C VAL A 384 -8.71 -1.28 -19.24
N HIS A 385 -7.66 -2.10 -19.22
CA HIS A 385 -6.73 -2.23 -20.33
C HIS A 385 -7.41 -2.84 -21.57
N TRP A 386 -8.22 -3.88 -21.42
CA TRP A 386 -8.95 -4.49 -22.52
C TRP A 386 -9.96 -3.54 -23.16
N TYR A 387 -10.65 -2.76 -22.35
CA TYR A 387 -11.52 -1.70 -22.84
C TYR A 387 -10.75 -0.67 -23.68
N GLN A 388 -9.61 -0.20 -23.19
CA GLN A 388 -8.77 0.77 -23.91
C GLN A 388 -8.16 0.20 -25.21
N LEU A 389 -7.96 -1.12 -25.28
CA LEU A 389 -7.47 -1.81 -26.47
C LEU A 389 -8.61 -2.19 -27.45
N GLY A 390 -9.87 -1.93 -27.08
CA GLY A 390 -11.02 -2.33 -27.87
C GLY A 390 -11.30 -3.85 -27.85
N VAL A 391 -10.71 -4.58 -26.89
CA VAL A 391 -10.93 -6.02 -26.66
C VAL A 391 -12.18 -6.24 -25.85
N ALA A 392 -12.43 -5.41 -24.84
CA ALA A 392 -13.69 -5.40 -24.09
C ALA A 392 -14.56 -4.22 -24.51
N SER A 393 -15.85 -4.45 -24.57
CA SER A 393 -16.85 -3.39 -24.78
C SER A 393 -17.01 -2.55 -23.50
N GLU A 394 -17.63 -1.38 -23.63
CA GLU A 394 -17.98 -0.52 -22.50
C GLU A 394 -18.92 -1.24 -21.53
N GLN A 395 -19.91 -1.99 -22.06
CA GLN A 395 -20.85 -2.76 -21.25
C GLN A 395 -20.14 -3.85 -20.42
N GLU A 396 -19.19 -4.57 -21.01
CA GLU A 396 -18.41 -5.59 -20.28
C GLU A 396 -17.56 -4.96 -19.14
N LEU A 397 -17.00 -3.75 -19.36
CA LEU A 397 -16.31 -3.01 -18.32
C LEU A 397 -17.28 -2.62 -17.19
N ILE A 398 -18.44 -2.06 -17.52
CA ILE A 398 -19.48 -1.67 -16.56
C ILE A 398 -19.95 -2.89 -15.76
N ASP A 399 -20.28 -4.00 -16.44
CA ASP A 399 -20.72 -5.23 -15.80
C ASP A 399 -19.65 -5.77 -14.84
N HIS A 400 -18.37 -5.73 -15.23
CA HIS A 400 -17.27 -6.11 -14.35
C HIS A 400 -17.18 -5.19 -13.12
N LEU A 401 -17.31 -3.89 -13.30
CA LEU A 401 -17.25 -2.91 -12.21
C LEU A 401 -18.46 -3.06 -11.27
N ASN A 402 -19.61 -3.43 -11.77
CA ASN A 402 -20.82 -3.64 -10.97
C ASN A 402 -20.91 -5.03 -10.31
N GLN A 403 -20.10 -6.02 -10.72
CA GLN A 403 -20.09 -7.34 -10.07
C GLN A 403 -19.79 -7.24 -8.58
N PRO A 404 -20.55 -7.90 -7.70
CA PRO A 404 -20.28 -7.89 -6.26
C PRO A 404 -18.90 -8.49 -5.96
N ASP A 405 -18.23 -7.96 -4.93
CA ASP A 405 -16.95 -8.54 -4.46
C ASP A 405 -17.17 -9.86 -3.74
N ASN A 406 -17.23 -10.96 -4.52
CA ASN A 406 -17.45 -12.32 -4.02
C ASN A 406 -16.22 -12.96 -3.37
N ARG A 407 -15.10 -12.23 -3.19
CA ARG A 407 -13.87 -12.80 -2.62
C ARG A 407 -14.05 -13.22 -1.17
N GLY A 408 -14.77 -12.42 -0.38
CA GLY A 408 -15.12 -12.78 0.99
C GLY A 408 -16.00 -14.02 1.11
N THR A 409 -16.99 -14.15 0.21
CA THR A 409 -17.90 -15.31 0.15
C THR A 409 -17.15 -16.57 -0.28
N LYS A 410 -16.26 -16.48 -1.28
CA LYS A 410 -15.41 -17.60 -1.70
C LYS A 410 -14.42 -18.04 -0.63
N LEU A 411 -13.88 -17.09 0.15
CA LEU A 411 -12.98 -17.40 1.26
C LEU A 411 -13.74 -18.13 2.38
N ARG A 412 -14.92 -17.64 2.78
CA ARG A 412 -15.80 -18.29 3.77
C ARG A 412 -16.25 -19.68 3.31
N ALA A 413 -16.70 -19.82 2.06
CA ALA A 413 -17.07 -21.11 1.49
C ALA A 413 -15.89 -22.10 1.46
N LYS A 414 -14.67 -21.60 1.22
CA LYS A 414 -13.47 -22.40 1.28
C LYS A 414 -13.10 -22.79 2.72
N GLU A 415 -13.21 -21.88 3.67
CA GLU A 415 -13.02 -22.16 5.11
C GLU A 415 -14.06 -23.15 5.63
N GLU A 416 -15.34 -23.03 5.24
CA GLU A 416 -16.40 -23.97 5.57
C GLU A 416 -16.17 -25.35 4.94
N LEU A 417 -15.71 -25.38 3.67
CA LEU A 417 -15.34 -26.64 3.00
C LEU A 417 -14.16 -27.32 3.71
N TRP A 418 -13.15 -26.53 4.12
CA TRP A 418 -12.00 -27.05 4.87
C TRP A 418 -12.40 -27.57 6.25
N LYS A 419 -13.30 -26.87 6.95
CA LYS A 419 -13.89 -27.36 8.22
C LYS A 419 -14.67 -28.66 8.02
N LYS A 420 -15.46 -28.80 6.93
CA LYS A 420 -16.20 -30.02 6.61
C LYS A 420 -15.29 -31.21 6.21
N LEU A 421 -14.10 -30.91 5.68
CA LEU A 421 -13.10 -31.91 5.31
C LEU A 421 -12.14 -32.26 6.45
N GLY A 422 -12.38 -31.72 7.66
CA GLY A 422 -11.54 -32.03 8.84
C GLY A 422 -10.16 -31.37 8.87
N TYR A 423 -9.98 -30.27 8.12
CA TYR A 423 -8.75 -29.50 8.05
C TYR A 423 -8.87 -28.18 8.79
#